data_8710bf1c0ca9963f982823086d9065b1
#
_entry.id   8710bf1c0ca9963f982823086d9065b1
#
_cell.length_a   1.000
_cell.length_b   1.000
_cell.length_c   1.000
_cell.angle_alpha   90.00
_cell.angle_beta   90.00
_cell.angle_gamma   90.00
#
_symmetry.space_group_name_H-M   'P 1'
#
loop_
_entity.id
_entity.type
_entity.pdbx_description
1 polymer ?
#
loop_
_entity_poly.entity_id
_entity_poly.type
_entity_poly.pdbx_seq_one_letter_code
_entity_poly.pdbx_strand_id
1 'polypeptide(L)'
;MNFLLSNITNNKYGVEIGGPSSTGTIIYQNANSIDNVIFSSHTVWSNHTNEYNYYENKKGKVIINDAVNIQLVQNEVYDFVFSSHSLEHIANPLKAVAEWLRILKKGGYVIIIVPEKSVCFDHKRNYSKFSTLLSQYEKNVGEDDLSTLPEILMNHDLKMDPPAGDLGNFTKRSLDNFNNRCLHHYVYNDELLLEIANFFKCEFIYKETNGLDRWFIMKKSI
;
A
#
# COMPACT_ATOMS: atom_id res chain seq x y z
N MET A 1 -7.29 14.50 -11.74
CA MET A 1 -7.22 13.11 -11.24
C MET A 1 -8.28 12.20 -11.83
N ASN A 2 -9.59 12.41 -11.62
CA ASN A 2 -10.66 11.47 -12.05
C ASN A 2 -10.59 11.05 -13.52
N PHE A 3 -10.38 11.99 -14.44
CA PHE A 3 -10.22 11.69 -15.87
C PHE A 3 -9.03 10.78 -16.16
N LEU A 4 -7.89 11.00 -15.48
CA LEU A 4 -6.72 10.15 -15.62
C LEU A 4 -7.01 8.74 -15.09
N LEU A 5 -7.59 8.61 -13.88
CA LEU A 5 -7.94 7.30 -13.29
C LEU A 5 -8.90 6.54 -14.21
N SER A 6 -9.93 7.20 -14.74
CA SER A 6 -10.83 6.57 -15.70
C SER A 6 -10.08 6.05 -16.93
N ASN A 7 -9.18 6.82 -17.52
CA ASN A 7 -8.44 6.41 -18.70
C ASN A 7 -7.53 5.20 -18.46
N ILE A 8 -6.85 5.16 -17.32
CA ILE A 8 -5.89 4.08 -17.03
C ILE A 8 -6.56 2.80 -16.51
N THR A 9 -7.80 2.88 -16.01
CA THR A 9 -8.51 1.72 -15.45
C THR A 9 -9.69 1.23 -16.28
N ASN A 10 -10.14 2.02 -17.30
CA ASN A 10 -11.34 1.69 -18.09
C ASN A 10 -11.22 0.36 -18.82
N ASN A 11 -12.15 -0.55 -18.53
CA ASN A 11 -12.19 -1.91 -19.06
C ASN A 11 -10.89 -2.71 -18.82
N LYS A 12 -10.13 -2.37 -17.77
CA LYS A 12 -8.88 -3.01 -17.41
C LYS A 12 -9.07 -4.03 -16.29
N TYR A 13 -8.12 -4.96 -16.20
CA TYR A 13 -8.04 -5.95 -15.15
C TYR A 13 -6.98 -5.52 -14.12
N GLY A 14 -7.41 -5.29 -12.90
CA GLY A 14 -6.56 -4.78 -11.82
C GLY A 14 -6.41 -5.73 -10.66
N VAL A 15 -5.49 -5.38 -9.78
CA VAL A 15 -5.38 -5.97 -8.44
C VAL A 15 -5.24 -4.87 -7.41
N GLU A 16 -5.93 -5.01 -6.30
CA GLU A 16 -5.79 -4.16 -5.14
C GLU A 16 -5.00 -4.85 -4.03
N ILE A 17 -4.20 -4.08 -3.32
CA ILE A 17 -3.43 -4.56 -2.17
C ILE A 17 -4.12 -4.04 -0.91
N GLY A 18 -4.71 -4.96 -0.13
CA GLY A 18 -5.31 -4.65 1.18
C GLY A 18 -6.73 -4.09 1.16
N GLY A 19 -7.39 -4.00 -0.02
CA GLY A 19 -8.72 -3.39 -0.16
C GLY A 19 -9.91 -4.12 0.52
N PRO A 20 -11.15 -3.60 0.37
CA PRO A 20 -11.51 -2.46 -0.48
C PRO A 20 -11.26 -1.10 0.19
N SER A 21 -10.81 -0.14 -0.59
CA SER A 21 -10.56 1.22 -0.15
C SER A 21 -11.75 2.15 -0.44
N SER A 22 -12.11 3.02 0.51
CA SER A 22 -13.12 4.06 0.31
C SER A 22 -12.75 5.08 -0.77
N THR A 23 -11.45 5.23 -1.07
CA THR A 23 -10.93 6.15 -2.08
C THR A 23 -10.96 5.56 -3.49
N GLY A 24 -11.21 4.25 -3.64
CA GLY A 24 -11.15 3.52 -4.91
C GLY A 24 -12.34 3.71 -5.85
N THR A 25 -13.37 4.50 -5.51
CA THR A 25 -14.66 4.55 -6.23
C THR A 25 -14.51 4.68 -7.75
N ILE A 26 -13.72 5.64 -8.24
CA ILE A 26 -13.52 5.86 -9.68
C ILE A 26 -12.83 4.66 -10.34
N ILE A 27 -11.85 4.07 -9.67
CA ILE A 27 -11.14 2.87 -10.14
C ILE A 27 -12.13 1.71 -10.25
N TYR A 28 -12.93 1.49 -9.21
CA TYR A 28 -13.91 0.41 -9.14
C TYR A 28 -15.00 0.53 -10.20
N GLN A 29 -15.50 1.75 -10.44
CA GLN A 29 -16.50 2.01 -11.45
C GLN A 29 -16.02 1.67 -12.86
N ASN A 30 -14.78 2.01 -13.19
CA ASN A 30 -14.23 1.90 -14.53
C ASN A 30 -13.59 0.55 -14.84
N ALA A 31 -12.98 -0.11 -13.85
CA ALA A 31 -12.32 -1.39 -14.06
C ALA A 31 -13.29 -2.49 -14.53
N ASN A 32 -12.80 -3.38 -15.38
CA ASN A 32 -13.53 -4.58 -15.77
C ASN A 32 -13.62 -5.56 -14.58
N SER A 33 -12.52 -5.83 -13.92
CA SER A 33 -12.44 -6.65 -12.72
C SER A 33 -11.23 -6.26 -11.89
N ILE A 34 -11.31 -6.44 -10.55
CA ILE A 34 -10.22 -6.20 -9.61
C ILE A 34 -10.15 -7.38 -8.63
N ASP A 35 -9.01 -8.06 -8.59
CA ASP A 35 -8.70 -9.02 -7.55
C ASP A 35 -8.12 -8.31 -6.31
N ASN A 36 -8.09 -8.99 -5.16
CA ASN A 36 -7.53 -8.43 -3.94
C ASN A 36 -6.45 -9.34 -3.36
N VAL A 37 -5.29 -8.77 -3.06
CA VAL A 37 -4.20 -9.44 -2.34
C VAL A 37 -4.24 -9.00 -0.88
N ILE A 38 -4.38 -9.97 0.02
CA ILE A 38 -4.40 -9.77 1.48
C ILE A 38 -3.50 -10.80 2.15
N PHE A 39 -2.84 -10.40 3.24
CA PHE A 39 -1.91 -11.30 3.95
C PHE A 39 -2.64 -12.39 4.78
N SER A 40 -3.91 -12.17 5.13
CA SER A 40 -4.72 -13.09 5.93
C SER A 40 -6.21 -12.94 5.60
N SER A 41 -6.98 -14.00 5.69
CA SER A 41 -8.45 -13.96 5.60
C SER A 41 -9.09 -13.21 6.78
N HIS A 42 -8.37 -13.10 7.91
CA HIS A 42 -8.82 -12.38 9.11
C HIS A 42 -7.77 -11.32 9.45
N THR A 43 -8.16 -10.07 9.38
CA THR A 43 -7.31 -8.93 9.71
C THR A 43 -7.97 -8.09 10.79
N VAL A 44 -7.27 -7.13 11.36
CA VAL A 44 -7.86 -6.16 12.32
C VAL A 44 -8.85 -5.22 11.65
N TRP A 45 -8.82 -5.10 10.33
CA TRP A 45 -9.70 -4.21 9.55
C TRP A 45 -10.94 -4.91 9.00
N SER A 46 -10.84 -6.20 8.67
CA SER A 46 -11.92 -6.92 8.00
C SER A 46 -11.74 -8.43 8.03
N ASN A 47 -12.87 -9.13 7.83
CA ASN A 47 -12.89 -10.55 7.51
C ASN A 47 -13.19 -10.70 6.03
N HIS A 48 -12.37 -11.47 5.33
CA HIS A 48 -12.50 -11.70 3.90
C HIS A 48 -13.02 -13.10 3.62
N THR A 49 -13.93 -13.20 2.66
CA THR A 49 -14.38 -14.45 2.06
C THR A 49 -13.53 -14.80 0.84
N ASN A 50 -13.89 -15.84 0.09
CA ASN A 50 -13.22 -16.18 -1.17
C ASN A 50 -13.54 -15.20 -2.31
N GLU A 51 -14.53 -14.33 -2.13
CA GLU A 51 -14.94 -13.32 -3.10
C GLU A 51 -14.59 -11.92 -2.60
N TYR A 52 -13.99 -11.13 -3.45
CA TYR A 52 -13.71 -9.73 -3.23
C TYR A 52 -14.84 -8.87 -3.78
N ASN A 53 -15.76 -8.45 -2.93
CA ASN A 53 -16.84 -7.52 -3.29
C ASN A 53 -16.36 -6.08 -3.06
N TYR A 54 -16.05 -5.34 -4.11
CA TYR A 54 -15.39 -4.02 -4.01
C TYR A 54 -16.30 -2.86 -4.42
N TYR A 55 -17.31 -3.09 -5.26
CA TYR A 55 -18.21 -2.04 -5.71
C TYR A 55 -19.53 -2.60 -6.25
N GLU A 56 -20.69 -2.18 -5.69
CA GLU A 56 -22.03 -2.65 -6.14
C GLU A 56 -22.08 -4.16 -6.39
N ASN A 57 -22.28 -4.55 -7.66
CA ASN A 57 -22.32 -5.95 -8.09
C ASN A 57 -20.99 -6.45 -8.66
N LYS A 58 -19.91 -5.65 -8.55
CA LYS A 58 -18.57 -6.03 -9.06
C LYS A 58 -17.81 -6.85 -8.05
N LYS A 59 -17.26 -7.94 -8.54
CA LYS A 59 -16.53 -8.91 -7.73
C LYS A 59 -15.20 -9.27 -8.38
N GLY A 60 -14.23 -9.63 -7.55
CA GLY A 60 -12.96 -10.22 -7.92
C GLY A 60 -12.64 -11.42 -7.02
N LYS A 61 -11.44 -11.94 -7.14
CA LYS A 61 -10.92 -13.01 -6.30
C LYS A 61 -10.17 -12.43 -5.10
N VAL A 62 -10.25 -13.12 -3.97
CA VAL A 62 -9.33 -12.91 -2.85
C VAL A 62 -8.12 -13.82 -3.04
N ILE A 63 -6.94 -13.24 -2.97
CA ILE A 63 -5.65 -13.93 -3.06
C ILE A 63 -4.96 -13.75 -1.72
N ILE A 64 -4.91 -14.82 -0.92
CA ILE A 64 -4.23 -14.81 0.37
C ILE A 64 -2.74 -15.02 0.13
N ASN A 65 -2.00 -13.92 0.06
CA ASN A 65 -0.54 -13.86 -0.08
C ASN A 65 0.00 -12.60 0.58
N ASP A 66 1.26 -12.63 0.97
CA ASP A 66 1.96 -11.42 1.39
C ASP A 66 2.21 -10.50 0.19
N ALA A 67 2.02 -9.19 0.36
CA ALA A 67 2.19 -8.18 -0.67
C ALA A 67 3.63 -8.12 -1.23
N VAL A 68 4.61 -8.62 -0.50
CA VAL A 68 6.03 -8.73 -0.91
C VAL A 68 6.34 -10.04 -1.65
N ASN A 69 5.37 -10.97 -1.76
CA ASN A 69 5.58 -12.28 -2.38
C ASN A 69 4.25 -12.91 -2.82
N ILE A 70 3.74 -12.51 -3.98
CA ILE A 70 2.41 -12.89 -4.50
C ILE A 70 2.56 -14.15 -5.39
N GLN A 71 3.01 -15.26 -4.81
CA GLN A 71 3.35 -16.49 -5.54
C GLN A 71 2.19 -17.09 -6.34
N LEU A 72 0.94 -16.86 -5.93
CA LEU A 72 -0.24 -17.39 -6.61
C LEU A 72 -0.55 -16.67 -7.92
N VAL A 73 0.14 -15.56 -8.20
CA VAL A 73 -0.05 -14.76 -9.42
C VAL A 73 1.18 -14.87 -10.33
N GLN A 74 0.95 -15.20 -11.60
CA GLN A 74 1.98 -15.24 -12.63
C GLN A 74 2.49 -13.83 -12.98
N ASN A 75 3.58 -13.75 -13.73
CA ASN A 75 4.10 -12.48 -14.25
C ASN A 75 3.11 -11.86 -15.25
N GLU A 76 3.03 -10.51 -15.25
CA GLU A 76 2.35 -9.73 -16.29
C GLU A 76 0.86 -10.08 -16.48
N VAL A 77 0.13 -10.27 -15.37
CA VAL A 77 -1.30 -10.59 -15.36
C VAL A 77 -2.16 -9.33 -15.41
N TYR A 78 -1.82 -8.30 -14.60
CA TYR A 78 -2.69 -7.16 -14.37
C TYR A 78 -2.31 -5.94 -15.22
N ASP A 79 -3.29 -5.14 -15.59
CA ASP A 79 -3.11 -3.87 -16.28
C ASP A 79 -2.77 -2.73 -15.30
N PHE A 80 -3.23 -2.84 -14.06
CA PHE A 80 -2.88 -1.92 -12.97
C PHE A 80 -2.84 -2.62 -11.61
N VAL A 81 -2.01 -2.06 -10.71
CA VAL A 81 -1.98 -2.37 -9.27
C VAL A 81 -2.48 -1.13 -8.53
N PHE A 82 -3.37 -1.30 -7.58
CA PHE A 82 -3.88 -0.25 -6.70
C PHE A 82 -3.56 -0.58 -5.25
N SER A 83 -2.95 0.35 -4.55
CA SER A 83 -2.61 0.25 -3.13
C SER A 83 -3.03 1.52 -2.43
N SER A 84 -3.95 1.42 -1.49
CA SER A 84 -4.43 2.55 -0.71
C SER A 84 -4.27 2.27 0.78
N HIS A 85 -3.50 3.13 1.45
CA HIS A 85 -3.21 3.00 2.88
C HIS A 85 -2.74 1.58 3.25
N SER A 86 -1.80 1.04 2.45
CA SER A 86 -1.23 -0.30 2.67
C SER A 86 0.29 -0.30 2.60
N LEU A 87 0.91 0.55 1.76
CA LEU A 87 2.36 0.56 1.57
C LEU A 87 3.11 0.96 2.84
N GLU A 88 2.55 1.85 3.64
CA GLU A 88 3.10 2.29 4.93
C GLU A 88 3.16 1.18 5.98
N HIS A 89 2.31 0.17 5.85
CA HIS A 89 2.25 -0.99 6.72
C HIS A 89 3.23 -2.10 6.35
N ILE A 90 3.94 -1.99 5.22
CA ILE A 90 4.85 -3.03 4.72
C ILE A 90 6.27 -2.75 5.19
N ALA A 91 6.88 -3.68 5.91
CA ALA A 91 8.24 -3.54 6.42
C ALA A 91 9.30 -3.45 5.32
N ASN A 92 9.05 -4.08 4.15
CA ASN A 92 9.94 -4.04 2.98
C ASN A 92 9.21 -3.48 1.74
N PRO A 93 8.98 -2.16 1.67
CA PRO A 93 8.19 -1.57 0.60
C PRO A 93 8.82 -1.67 -0.79
N LEU A 94 10.16 -1.67 -0.90
CA LEU A 94 10.81 -1.87 -2.20
C LEU A 94 10.59 -3.30 -2.71
N LYS A 95 10.58 -4.30 -1.84
CA LYS A 95 10.26 -5.68 -2.21
C LYS A 95 8.80 -5.81 -2.65
N ALA A 96 7.87 -5.11 -1.97
CA ALA A 96 6.48 -5.06 -2.38
C ALA A 96 6.32 -4.44 -3.78
N VAL A 97 6.91 -3.27 -4.01
CA VAL A 97 6.86 -2.60 -5.33
C VAL A 97 7.50 -3.47 -6.42
N ALA A 98 8.62 -4.15 -6.15
CA ALA A 98 9.23 -5.09 -7.10
C ALA A 98 8.25 -6.21 -7.49
N GLU A 99 7.54 -6.76 -6.51
CA GLU A 99 6.56 -7.82 -6.70
C GLU A 99 5.31 -7.33 -7.45
N TRP A 100 4.84 -6.12 -7.13
CA TRP A 100 3.73 -5.48 -7.86
C TRP A 100 4.10 -5.23 -9.33
N LEU A 101 5.33 -4.80 -9.59
CA LEU A 101 5.83 -4.64 -10.96
C LEU A 101 6.00 -6.00 -11.68
N ARG A 102 6.31 -7.08 -10.96
CA ARG A 102 6.38 -8.42 -11.56
C ARG A 102 5.02 -8.87 -12.10
N ILE A 103 3.95 -8.72 -11.30
CA ILE A 103 2.60 -9.15 -11.70
C ILE A 103 1.91 -8.18 -12.67
N LEU A 104 2.46 -6.97 -12.83
CA LEU A 104 1.96 -5.92 -13.71
C LEU A 104 2.48 -6.13 -15.13
N LYS A 105 1.61 -6.01 -16.12
CA LYS A 105 1.97 -6.00 -17.55
C LYS A 105 2.92 -4.85 -17.87
N LYS A 106 3.69 -4.97 -18.91
CA LYS A 106 4.49 -3.88 -19.47
C LYS A 106 3.57 -2.71 -19.87
N GLY A 107 3.96 -1.50 -19.52
CA GLY A 107 3.15 -0.31 -19.73
C GLY A 107 1.92 -0.17 -18.80
N GLY A 108 1.77 -1.08 -17.83
CA GLY A 108 0.74 -0.99 -16.80
C GLY A 108 1.06 0.04 -15.71
N TYR A 109 0.10 0.31 -14.84
CA TYR A 109 0.18 1.39 -13.86
C TYR A 109 0.18 0.89 -12.42
N VAL A 110 1.00 1.50 -11.57
CA VAL A 110 0.90 1.38 -10.11
C VAL A 110 0.30 2.66 -9.57
N ILE A 111 -0.83 2.53 -8.88
CA ILE A 111 -1.56 3.62 -8.23
C ILE A 111 -1.38 3.45 -6.73
N ILE A 112 -0.71 4.39 -6.10
CA ILE A 112 -0.39 4.37 -4.67
C ILE A 112 -1.11 5.51 -3.98
N ILE A 113 -1.75 5.24 -2.86
CA ILE A 113 -2.22 6.24 -1.91
C ILE A 113 -1.58 5.91 -0.56
N VAL A 114 -0.91 6.90 0.03
CA VAL A 114 -0.34 6.82 1.38
C VAL A 114 -0.84 7.99 2.21
N PRO A 115 -0.81 7.90 3.56
CA PRO A 115 -1.26 8.98 4.42
C PRO A 115 -0.42 10.25 4.25
N GLU A 116 -1.10 11.41 4.16
CA GLU A 116 -0.46 12.70 4.37
C GLU A 116 -0.20 12.89 5.87
N LYS A 117 1.08 12.88 6.25
CA LYS A 117 1.46 12.86 7.66
C LYS A 117 0.94 14.05 8.46
N SER A 118 0.83 15.25 7.85
CA SER A 118 0.43 16.47 8.55
C SER A 118 -0.97 16.42 9.15
N VAL A 119 -1.80 15.49 8.66
CA VAL A 119 -3.20 15.31 9.09
C VAL A 119 -3.49 13.93 9.67
N CYS A 120 -2.45 13.15 9.99
CA CYS A 120 -2.60 11.84 10.63
C CYS A 120 -1.72 11.74 11.90
N PHE A 121 -1.81 10.61 12.58
CA PHE A 121 -1.07 10.33 13.82
C PHE A 121 0.46 10.30 13.66
N ASP A 122 0.97 10.26 12.43
CA ASP A 122 2.39 10.31 12.11
C ASP A 122 2.97 11.74 12.01
N HIS A 123 2.18 12.78 12.31
CA HIS A 123 2.56 14.18 12.03
C HIS A 123 3.84 14.63 12.76
N LYS A 124 4.21 13.98 13.86
CA LYS A 124 5.45 14.27 14.60
C LYS A 124 6.68 13.54 14.05
N ARG A 125 6.48 12.54 13.21
CA ARG A 125 7.56 11.74 12.62
C ARG A 125 8.23 12.50 11.47
N ASN A 126 9.49 12.20 11.20
CA ASN A 126 10.15 12.67 9.99
C ASN A 126 9.71 11.86 8.77
N TYR A 127 9.78 12.44 7.59
CA TYR A 127 9.67 11.66 6.36
C TYR A 127 10.81 10.65 6.28
N SER A 128 10.49 9.45 5.85
CA SER A 128 11.45 8.37 5.70
C SER A 128 12.43 8.67 4.56
N LYS A 129 13.66 8.17 4.67
CA LYS A 129 14.69 8.37 3.64
C LYS A 129 14.76 7.14 2.74
N PHE A 130 14.99 7.33 1.45
CA PHE A 130 15.17 6.24 0.51
C PHE A 130 16.30 5.27 0.92
N SER A 131 17.40 5.80 1.47
CA SER A 131 18.50 4.98 1.98
C SER A 131 18.07 3.99 3.08
N THR A 132 17.06 4.35 3.89
CA THR A 132 16.49 3.44 4.88
C THR A 132 15.74 2.30 4.19
N LEU A 133 14.88 2.62 3.22
CA LEU A 133 14.13 1.61 2.45
C LEU A 133 15.09 0.68 1.70
N LEU A 134 16.14 1.22 1.10
CA LEU A 134 17.16 0.46 0.38
C LEU A 134 17.91 -0.50 1.31
N SER A 135 18.32 -0.03 2.49
CA SER A 135 18.97 -0.89 3.49
C SER A 135 18.06 -2.05 3.93
N GLN A 136 16.76 -1.81 4.12
CA GLN A 136 15.81 -2.87 4.48
C GLN A 136 15.59 -3.86 3.33
N TYR A 137 15.56 -3.35 2.09
CA TYR A 137 15.47 -4.18 0.89
C TYR A 137 16.68 -5.10 0.75
N GLU A 138 17.90 -4.56 0.89
CA GLU A 138 19.15 -5.33 0.81
C GLU A 138 19.27 -6.39 1.91
N LYS A 139 18.79 -6.09 3.12
CA LYS A 139 18.73 -7.03 4.25
C LYS A 139 17.59 -8.05 4.11
N ASN A 140 16.71 -7.87 3.14
CA ASN A 140 15.52 -8.68 2.93
C ASN A 140 14.67 -8.83 4.21
N VAL A 141 14.43 -7.73 4.93
CA VAL A 141 13.66 -7.74 6.17
C VAL A 141 12.23 -8.22 5.95
N GLY A 142 11.65 -8.82 6.98
CA GLY A 142 10.26 -9.24 7.05
C GLY A 142 9.46 -8.37 8.02
N GLU A 143 8.22 -8.71 8.22
CA GLU A 143 7.28 -7.99 9.09
C GLU A 143 7.55 -8.17 10.60
N ASP A 144 8.49 -9.00 10.94
CA ASP A 144 9.08 -9.13 12.27
C ASP A 144 10.18 -8.11 12.55
N ASP A 145 10.57 -7.29 11.54
CA ASP A 145 11.51 -6.19 11.76
C ASP A 145 10.83 -5.03 12.52
N LEU A 146 11.25 -4.87 13.76
CA LEU A 146 10.80 -3.82 14.66
C LEU A 146 11.84 -2.71 14.84
N SER A 147 12.80 -2.59 13.93
CA SER A 147 13.89 -1.60 14.02
C SER A 147 13.39 -0.14 14.05
N THR A 148 12.23 0.14 13.43
CA THR A 148 11.58 1.46 13.45
C THR A 148 10.69 1.69 14.69
N LEU A 149 10.39 0.67 15.47
CA LEU A 149 9.43 0.73 16.58
C LEU A 149 9.78 1.78 17.65
N PRO A 150 11.04 1.95 18.11
CA PRO A 150 11.35 2.98 19.11
C PRO A 150 10.99 4.40 18.66
N GLU A 151 11.24 4.72 17.39
CA GLU A 151 10.89 6.03 16.78
C GLU A 151 9.38 6.19 16.70
N ILE A 152 8.66 5.14 16.31
CA ILE A 152 7.19 5.13 16.22
C ILE A 152 6.58 5.37 17.60
N LEU A 153 7.00 4.61 18.63
CA LEU A 153 6.45 4.76 19.99
C LEU A 153 6.67 6.17 20.58
N MET A 154 7.77 6.84 20.22
CA MET A 154 8.06 8.20 20.71
C MET A 154 7.24 9.28 20.00
N ASN A 155 6.85 9.07 18.74
CA ASN A 155 6.32 10.14 17.90
C ASN A 155 4.86 9.91 17.46
N HIS A 156 4.29 8.73 17.65
CA HIS A 156 2.89 8.45 17.31
C HIS A 156 1.94 9.27 18.18
N ASP A 157 0.99 9.96 17.58
CA ASP A 157 0.00 10.74 18.30
C ASP A 157 -1.27 9.93 18.59
N LEU A 158 -1.31 9.30 19.76
CA LEU A 158 -2.44 8.46 20.18
C LEU A 158 -3.79 9.21 20.23
N LYS A 159 -3.78 10.56 20.34
CA LYS A 159 -5.02 11.33 20.28
C LYS A 159 -5.65 11.31 18.90
N MET A 160 -4.85 11.09 17.85
CA MET A 160 -5.30 10.99 16.47
C MET A 160 -5.54 9.54 16.02
N ASP A 161 -5.24 8.54 16.88
CA ASP A 161 -5.48 7.10 16.64
C ASP A 161 -6.25 6.48 17.83
N PRO A 162 -7.53 6.85 18.05
CA PRO A 162 -8.31 6.29 19.15
C PRO A 162 -8.37 4.74 19.19
N PRO A 163 -8.39 4.03 18.04
CA PRO A 163 -8.35 2.56 18.04
C PRO A 163 -7.06 1.96 18.63
N ALA A 164 -5.95 2.70 18.68
CA ALA A 164 -4.71 2.24 19.31
C ALA A 164 -4.81 2.13 20.84
N GLY A 165 -5.75 2.86 21.45
CA GLY A 165 -5.92 2.94 22.89
C GLY A 165 -4.84 3.77 23.57
N ASP A 166 -4.42 3.34 24.75
CA ASP A 166 -3.31 3.96 25.48
C ASP A 166 -1.94 3.46 24.98
N LEU A 167 -0.86 4.05 25.53
CA LEU A 167 0.52 3.66 25.13
C LEU A 167 0.81 2.18 25.39
N GLY A 168 0.25 1.57 26.43
CA GLY A 168 0.45 0.16 26.74
C GLY A 168 -0.20 -0.74 25.69
N ASN A 169 -1.43 -0.44 25.31
CA ASN A 169 -2.16 -1.15 24.26
C ASN A 169 -1.50 -0.96 22.90
N PHE A 170 -1.11 0.27 22.57
CA PHE A 170 -0.38 0.58 21.34
C PHE A 170 0.93 -0.18 21.26
N THR A 171 1.73 -0.18 22.35
CA THR A 171 3.01 -0.94 22.41
C THR A 171 2.77 -2.43 22.20
N LYS A 172 1.79 -3.01 22.89
CA LYS A 172 1.45 -4.43 22.75
C LYS A 172 1.04 -4.77 21.30
N ARG A 173 0.15 -3.96 20.69
CA ARG A 173 -0.25 -4.11 19.28
C ARG A 173 0.95 -4.03 18.35
N SER A 174 1.84 -3.07 18.59
CA SER A 174 3.01 -2.82 17.76
C SER A 174 4.05 -3.94 17.82
N LEU A 175 4.27 -4.54 19.01
CA LEU A 175 5.15 -5.69 19.18
C LEU A 175 4.63 -6.95 18.46
N ASP A 176 3.33 -7.04 18.22
CA ASP A 176 2.68 -8.14 17.49
C ASP A 176 2.48 -7.84 16.00
N ASN A 177 3.28 -6.92 15.42
CA ASN A 177 3.13 -6.48 14.04
C ASN A 177 3.16 -7.62 13.02
N PHE A 178 3.97 -8.65 13.26
CA PHE A 178 4.03 -9.82 12.38
C PHE A 178 2.64 -10.43 12.12
N ASN A 179 1.76 -10.44 13.11
CA ASN A 179 0.42 -11.01 13.00
C ASN A 179 -0.64 -9.98 12.56
N ASN A 180 -0.52 -8.72 12.97
CA ASN A 180 -1.59 -7.73 12.80
C ASN A 180 -1.31 -6.67 11.72
N ARG A 181 -0.05 -6.48 11.32
CA ARG A 181 0.39 -5.51 10.27
C ARG A 181 -0.06 -4.06 10.52
N CYS A 182 -0.19 -3.65 11.80
CA CYS A 182 -0.74 -2.34 12.16
C CYS A 182 0.29 -1.20 12.19
N LEU A 183 1.59 -1.49 12.13
CA LEU A 183 2.61 -0.45 12.17
C LEU A 183 2.65 0.33 10.86
N HIS A 184 2.74 1.65 10.96
CA HIS A 184 3.25 2.46 9.88
C HIS A 184 4.78 2.45 9.94
N HIS A 185 5.43 1.55 9.23
CA HIS A 185 6.88 1.45 9.20
C HIS A 185 7.52 2.73 8.66
N TYR A 186 6.90 3.35 7.64
CA TYR A 186 7.45 4.50 6.92
C TYR A 186 6.44 5.64 6.78
N VAL A 187 6.98 6.85 6.66
CA VAL A 187 6.25 8.09 6.39
C VAL A 187 6.68 8.63 5.04
N TYR A 188 5.75 8.72 4.10
CA TYR A 188 6.02 9.05 2.70
C TYR A 188 5.79 10.52 2.39
N ASN A 189 6.63 11.05 1.51
CA ASN A 189 6.41 12.30 0.78
C ASN A 189 6.58 12.06 -0.73
N ASP A 190 6.35 13.09 -1.52
CA ASP A 190 6.48 13.01 -2.98
C ASP A 190 7.90 12.66 -3.43
N GLU A 191 8.93 13.16 -2.72
CA GLU A 191 10.33 12.92 -3.05
C GLU A 191 10.67 11.44 -2.89
N LEU A 192 10.29 10.83 -1.77
CA LEU A 192 10.52 9.41 -1.51
C LEU A 192 9.80 8.52 -2.54
N LEU A 193 8.55 8.86 -2.90
CA LEU A 193 7.80 8.12 -3.92
C LEU A 193 8.44 8.25 -5.32
N LEU A 194 9.00 9.43 -5.65
CA LEU A 194 9.77 9.64 -6.88
C LEU A 194 11.08 8.84 -6.86
N GLU A 195 11.80 8.78 -5.74
CA GLU A 195 13.00 7.95 -5.59
C GLU A 195 12.69 6.46 -5.81
N ILE A 196 11.56 5.97 -5.27
CA ILE A 196 11.08 4.60 -5.52
C ILE A 196 10.81 4.37 -7.01
N ALA A 197 10.08 5.27 -7.67
CA ALA A 197 9.79 5.17 -9.09
C ALA A 197 11.08 5.15 -9.94
N ASN A 198 12.04 6.02 -9.63
CA ASN A 198 13.33 6.10 -10.31
C ASN A 198 14.18 4.83 -10.11
N PHE A 199 14.19 4.27 -8.89
CA PHE A 199 14.90 3.04 -8.58
C PHE A 199 14.45 1.86 -9.46
N PHE A 200 13.14 1.76 -9.69
CA PHE A 200 12.55 0.75 -10.56
C PHE A 200 12.45 1.18 -12.04
N LYS A 201 13.00 2.33 -12.42
CA LYS A 201 12.93 2.89 -13.78
C LYS A 201 11.50 3.02 -14.30
N CYS A 202 10.55 3.31 -13.40
CA CYS A 202 9.17 3.61 -13.76
C CYS A 202 9.03 5.07 -14.21
N GLU A 203 8.13 5.31 -15.16
CA GLU A 203 7.76 6.66 -15.55
C GLU A 203 6.83 7.27 -14.49
N PHE A 204 7.17 8.45 -13.97
CA PHE A 204 6.26 9.24 -13.15
C PHE A 204 5.12 9.79 -14.00
N ILE A 205 3.86 9.59 -13.55
CA ILE A 205 2.67 10.02 -14.28
C ILE A 205 1.96 11.16 -13.57
N TYR A 206 1.70 11.02 -12.27
CA TYR A 206 0.87 11.98 -11.54
C TYR A 206 1.07 11.91 -10.03
N LYS A 207 0.88 13.04 -9.36
CA LYS A 207 0.76 13.13 -7.90
C LYS A 207 -0.23 14.22 -7.49
N GLU A 208 -0.90 14.01 -6.38
CA GLU A 208 -1.79 14.98 -5.74
C GLU A 208 -1.93 14.66 -4.26
N THR A 209 -2.12 15.67 -3.42
CA THR A 209 -2.48 15.48 -2.02
C THR A 209 -3.84 16.13 -1.77
N ASN A 210 -4.77 15.36 -1.22
CA ASN A 210 -6.12 15.82 -0.90
C ASN A 210 -6.54 15.27 0.47
N GLY A 211 -6.58 16.12 1.48
CA GLY A 211 -6.85 15.70 2.86
C GLY A 211 -5.81 14.69 3.35
N LEU A 212 -6.27 13.52 3.75
CA LEU A 212 -5.40 12.43 4.24
C LEU A 212 -4.66 11.71 3.10
N ASP A 213 -5.14 11.82 1.87
CA ASP A 213 -4.70 10.99 0.75
C ASP A 213 -3.59 11.66 -0.06
N ARG A 214 -2.40 11.08 -0.05
CA ARG A 214 -1.31 11.42 -0.95
C ARG A 214 -1.29 10.40 -2.08
N TRP A 215 -1.74 10.82 -3.24
CA TRP A 215 -1.79 10.03 -4.47
C TRP A 215 -0.48 10.10 -5.23
N PHE A 216 -0.05 8.95 -5.72
CA PHE A 216 1.10 8.83 -6.61
C PHE A 216 0.84 7.75 -7.66
N ILE A 217 1.06 8.08 -8.93
CA ILE A 217 0.85 7.17 -10.05
C ILE A 217 2.16 7.06 -10.83
N MET A 218 2.62 5.84 -11.04
CA MET A 218 3.75 5.53 -11.89
C MET A 218 3.39 4.44 -12.90
N LYS A 219 4.12 4.41 -14.02
CA LYS A 219 3.92 3.45 -15.10
C LYS A 219 5.15 2.58 -15.26
N LYS A 220 4.95 1.26 -15.35
CA LYS A 220 6.00 0.29 -15.65
C LYS A 220 6.51 0.53 -17.07
N SER A 221 7.83 0.63 -17.24
CA SER A 221 8.47 0.74 -18.56
C SER A 221 8.17 -0.49 -19.43
N ILE A 222 8.24 -0.32 -20.75
CA ILE A 222 7.98 -1.37 -21.74
C ILE A 222 9.13 -2.35 -21.83
#